data_0b8078a25b32251a03288c9a7b30ff6d
#
_entry.id   0b8078a25b32251a03288c9a7b30ff6d
#
_cell.length_a   1.000
_cell.length_b   1.000
_cell.length_c   1.000
_cell.angle_alpha   90.00
_cell.angle_beta   90.00
_cell.angle_gamma   90.00
#
_symmetry.space_group_name_H-M   'P 1'
#
loop_
_entity.id
_entity.type
_entity.pdbx_description
1 polymer ?
#
loop_
_entity_poly.entity_id
_entity_poly.type
_entity_poly.pdbx_seq_one_letter_code
_entity_poly.pdbx_strand_id
1 'polypeptide(L)'
;MTHLWVRAESRDHEARVGIMPDGVAALIAAGLRVTVEHSAQRIVPIADYAAAGAEIAAEGAWVDAPLDALIFGLKELPADGTPLRHTHIMFGHAYKGQPDGRILLDRFKSGGGRLLDLEYLTDDTGRRVAAFGYWAGYAGSAVSLMCWMAQQQGRVMGPVRAVPTQADLLADLHGEMVEIAAPAPSALIIGALGRVGTGAADLCRDMGVATTLWDMSETASGGPFPQILTRDLFLNCILARPGTPVFVPASAKTAERKLTVIGDIACDPDSDFSPIKVYDRVTTWDAPALRVHDAPVLDVTAIDNLPSLMPLESSADFAAQLLLHLGAPGSDVWARASKLFDQAIA
;
A
#
# COMPACT_ATOMS: atom_id res chain seq x y z
N MET A 1 -5.64 0.40 32.63
CA MET A 1 -6.43 -0.10 31.45
C MET A 1 -5.83 0.54 30.24
N THR A 2 -5.34 -0.23 29.26
CA THR A 2 -4.77 0.32 28.04
C THR A 2 -5.84 1.07 27.27
N HIS A 3 -5.54 2.30 26.83
CA HIS A 3 -6.45 3.13 26.05
C HIS A 3 -5.93 3.25 24.62
N LEU A 4 -6.66 2.69 23.66
CA LEU A 4 -6.39 2.85 22.24
C LEU A 4 -7.23 4.01 21.69
N TRP A 5 -6.58 5.00 21.10
CA TRP A 5 -7.21 6.14 20.46
C TRP A 5 -6.99 6.09 18.97
N VAL A 6 -8.04 5.77 18.19
CA VAL A 6 -7.99 5.67 16.74
C VAL A 6 -8.26 7.06 16.15
N ARG A 7 -7.21 7.71 15.67
CA ARG A 7 -7.31 9.04 15.07
C ARG A 7 -7.89 9.02 13.66
N ALA A 8 -8.38 10.16 13.20
CA ALA A 8 -8.70 10.39 11.80
C ALA A 8 -7.39 10.46 10.97
N GLU A 9 -7.46 10.04 9.71
CA GLU A 9 -6.37 10.23 8.74
C GLU A 9 -6.48 11.61 8.11
N SER A 10 -5.32 12.25 7.91
CA SER A 10 -5.23 13.59 7.31
C SER A 10 -4.76 13.59 5.86
N ARG A 11 -4.26 12.43 5.37
CA ARG A 11 -3.77 12.31 4.00
C ARG A 11 -4.93 12.17 3.02
N ASP A 12 -4.87 12.88 1.90
CA ASP A 12 -5.85 12.76 0.82
C ASP A 12 -5.93 11.31 0.30
N HIS A 13 -7.13 10.89 -0.05
CA HIS A 13 -7.44 9.54 -0.54
C HIS A 13 -7.18 8.41 0.48
N GLU A 14 -7.02 8.71 1.78
CA GLU A 14 -6.84 7.69 2.80
C GLU A 14 -8.15 7.39 3.53
N ALA A 15 -8.93 6.51 2.94
CA ALA A 15 -10.20 6.05 3.52
C ALA A 15 -10.08 4.75 4.33
N ARG A 16 -8.90 4.12 4.32
CA ARG A 16 -8.65 2.88 5.06
C ARG A 16 -8.64 3.09 6.56
N VAL A 17 -8.82 2.00 7.29
CA VAL A 17 -8.72 1.94 8.74
C VAL A 17 -7.77 0.82 9.17
N GLY A 18 -7.10 1.01 10.31
CA GLY A 18 -6.21 -0.01 10.89
C GLY A 18 -6.94 -1.01 11.79
N ILE A 19 -8.20 -0.75 12.13
CA ILE A 19 -9.05 -1.63 12.94
C ILE A 19 -10.50 -1.53 12.46
N MET A 20 -11.18 -2.67 12.35
CA MET A 20 -12.59 -2.78 12.00
C MET A 20 -13.47 -2.75 13.27
N PRO A 21 -14.79 -2.45 13.17
CA PRO A 21 -15.69 -2.40 14.33
C PRO A 21 -15.74 -3.68 15.17
N ASP A 22 -15.70 -4.84 14.54
CA ASP A 22 -15.63 -6.14 15.23
C ASP A 22 -14.32 -6.30 16.04
N GLY A 23 -13.21 -5.81 15.51
CA GLY A 23 -11.94 -5.74 16.22
C GLY A 23 -12.00 -4.79 17.41
N VAL A 24 -12.69 -3.65 17.29
CA VAL A 24 -12.94 -2.75 18.42
C VAL A 24 -13.74 -3.44 19.53
N ALA A 25 -14.84 -4.13 19.16
CA ALA A 25 -15.62 -4.90 20.13
C ALA A 25 -14.78 -5.96 20.83
N ALA A 26 -13.90 -6.67 20.09
CA ALA A 26 -13.00 -7.67 20.66
C ALA A 26 -11.99 -7.06 21.65
N LEU A 27 -11.39 -5.91 21.34
CA LEU A 27 -10.46 -5.21 22.24
C LEU A 27 -11.17 -4.72 23.51
N ILE A 28 -12.38 -4.19 23.40
CA ILE A 28 -13.18 -3.76 24.54
C ILE A 28 -13.52 -4.97 25.43
N ALA A 29 -13.93 -6.10 24.85
CA ALA A 29 -14.17 -7.33 25.57
C ALA A 29 -12.92 -7.88 26.28
N ALA A 30 -11.73 -7.62 25.71
CA ALA A 30 -10.43 -7.93 26.31
C ALA A 30 -9.99 -6.92 27.40
N GLY A 31 -10.81 -5.91 27.70
CA GLY A 31 -10.56 -4.93 28.77
C GLY A 31 -9.79 -3.68 28.35
N LEU A 32 -9.70 -3.38 27.06
CA LEU A 32 -9.15 -2.11 26.57
C LEU A 32 -10.27 -1.05 26.54
N ARG A 33 -9.88 0.20 26.71
CA ARG A 33 -10.71 1.35 26.33
C ARG A 33 -10.39 1.72 24.90
N VAL A 34 -11.40 1.96 24.08
CA VAL A 34 -11.20 2.36 22.67
C VAL A 34 -11.99 3.64 22.40
N THR A 35 -11.29 4.67 21.92
CA THR A 35 -11.88 5.91 21.41
C THR A 35 -11.61 5.99 19.91
N VAL A 36 -12.61 6.36 19.11
CA VAL A 36 -12.49 6.52 17.66
C VAL A 36 -12.90 7.93 17.26
N GLU A 37 -12.04 8.63 16.56
CA GLU A 37 -12.36 9.98 16.05
C GLU A 37 -13.33 9.91 14.88
N HIS A 38 -14.19 10.90 14.78
CA HIS A 38 -14.98 11.15 13.58
C HIS A 38 -14.05 11.44 12.39
N SER A 39 -14.38 10.89 11.22
CA SER A 39 -13.65 11.15 9.97
C SER A 39 -14.62 11.11 8.81
N ALA A 40 -14.63 12.16 7.99
CA ALA A 40 -15.49 12.26 6.82
C ALA A 40 -15.05 11.36 5.65
N GLN A 41 -13.77 11.00 5.60
CA GLN A 41 -13.21 10.21 4.49
C GLN A 41 -13.12 8.71 4.77
N ARG A 42 -13.30 8.29 6.03
CA ARG A 42 -13.19 6.88 6.43
C ARG A 42 -14.25 6.02 5.75
N ILE A 43 -13.84 4.88 5.15
CA ILE A 43 -14.76 3.95 4.47
C ILE A 43 -15.77 3.30 5.43
N VAL A 44 -15.39 3.08 6.68
CA VAL A 44 -16.24 2.49 7.71
C VAL A 44 -16.99 3.60 8.45
N PRO A 45 -18.35 3.56 8.47
CA PRO A 45 -19.16 4.56 9.14
C PRO A 45 -18.85 4.66 10.65
N ILE A 46 -18.83 5.87 11.18
CA ILE A 46 -18.57 6.09 12.62
C ILE A 46 -19.63 5.43 13.52
N ALA A 47 -20.86 5.31 13.02
CA ALA A 47 -21.95 4.64 13.72
C ALA A 47 -21.66 3.17 14.04
N ASP A 48 -20.91 2.47 13.15
CA ASP A 48 -20.56 1.08 13.35
C ASP A 48 -19.54 0.91 14.49
N TYR A 49 -18.63 1.87 14.66
CA TYR A 49 -17.72 1.90 15.81
C TYR A 49 -18.44 2.22 17.12
N ALA A 50 -19.41 3.14 17.07
CA ALA A 50 -20.24 3.44 18.24
C ALA A 50 -21.07 2.19 18.66
N ALA A 51 -21.64 1.48 17.68
CA ALA A 51 -22.37 0.24 17.92
C ALA A 51 -21.47 -0.88 18.48
N ALA A 52 -20.19 -0.89 18.10
CA ALA A 52 -19.18 -1.79 18.66
C ALA A 52 -18.72 -1.42 20.08
N GLY A 53 -19.20 -0.32 20.65
CA GLY A 53 -18.91 0.13 22.00
C GLY A 53 -17.77 1.14 22.14
N ALA A 54 -17.23 1.65 21.02
CA ALA A 54 -16.21 2.70 21.08
C ALA A 54 -16.77 4.02 21.62
N GLU A 55 -15.94 4.73 22.35
CA GLU A 55 -16.18 6.16 22.60
C GLU A 55 -15.91 6.95 21.34
N ILE A 56 -16.74 7.95 21.04
CA ILE A 56 -16.58 8.76 19.85
C ILE A 56 -16.04 10.15 20.22
N ALA A 57 -14.99 10.57 19.51
CA ALA A 57 -14.38 11.88 19.66
C ALA A 57 -14.45 12.70 18.35
N ALA A 58 -14.26 14.00 18.46
CA ALA A 58 -14.13 14.87 17.31
C ALA A 58 -12.81 14.60 16.57
N GLU A 59 -12.78 14.88 15.28
CA GLU A 59 -11.58 14.81 14.47
C GLU A 59 -10.44 15.69 15.05
N GLY A 60 -9.25 15.14 15.16
CA GLY A 60 -8.07 15.82 15.71
C GLY A 60 -8.02 15.94 17.23
N ALA A 61 -9.02 15.44 17.96
CA ALA A 61 -9.07 15.52 19.43
C ALA A 61 -7.97 14.68 20.12
N TRP A 62 -7.26 13.82 19.41
CA TRP A 62 -6.18 13.00 19.94
C TRP A 62 -5.05 13.81 20.59
N VAL A 63 -4.86 15.07 20.20
CA VAL A 63 -3.84 15.96 20.78
C VAL A 63 -4.05 16.22 22.28
N ASP A 64 -5.32 16.17 22.71
CA ASP A 64 -5.75 16.35 24.10
C ASP A 64 -6.09 15.03 24.80
N ALA A 65 -5.82 13.88 24.16
CA ALA A 65 -6.01 12.57 24.77
C ALA A 65 -5.17 12.40 26.03
N PRO A 66 -5.54 11.50 26.96
CA PRO A 66 -4.68 11.14 28.09
C PRO A 66 -3.29 10.73 27.61
N LEU A 67 -2.23 11.18 28.29
CA LEU A 67 -0.83 10.96 27.86
C LEU A 67 -0.44 9.47 27.77
N ASP A 68 -1.13 8.61 28.46
CA ASP A 68 -0.96 7.15 28.43
C ASP A 68 -1.77 6.47 27.31
N ALA A 69 -2.56 7.22 26.54
CA ALA A 69 -3.25 6.69 25.38
C ALA A 69 -2.28 6.35 24.23
N LEU A 70 -2.53 5.22 23.58
CA LEU A 70 -1.86 4.82 22.35
C LEU A 70 -2.61 5.43 21.18
N ILE A 71 -1.99 6.37 20.46
CA ILE A 71 -2.60 7.02 19.30
C ILE A 71 -2.35 6.17 18.07
N PHE A 72 -3.43 5.63 17.51
CA PHE A 72 -3.38 4.73 16.38
C PHE A 72 -3.90 5.39 15.09
N GLY A 73 -3.09 5.38 14.07
CA GLY A 73 -3.42 5.77 12.70
C GLY A 73 -2.65 4.94 11.70
N LEU A 74 -2.88 5.13 10.42
CA LEU A 74 -2.15 4.45 9.36
C LEU A 74 -1.03 5.32 8.78
N LYS A 75 -1.32 6.56 8.45
CA LYS A 75 -0.39 7.43 7.73
C LYS A 75 0.29 8.43 8.65
N GLU A 76 1.33 9.06 8.10
CA GLU A 76 2.07 10.12 8.75
C GLU A 76 1.18 11.29 9.17
N LEU A 77 1.63 12.02 10.18
CA LEU A 77 1.00 13.25 10.64
C LEU A 77 1.48 14.44 9.78
N PRO A 78 0.66 15.49 9.65
CA PRO A 78 1.10 16.73 9.01
C PRO A 78 2.43 17.23 9.59
N ALA A 79 3.33 17.70 8.74
CA ALA A 79 4.67 18.17 9.14
C ALA A 79 4.62 19.61 9.69
N ASP A 80 3.83 19.85 10.74
CA ASP A 80 3.58 21.15 11.35
C ASP A 80 4.60 21.56 12.45
N GLY A 81 5.55 20.67 12.76
CA GLY A 81 6.57 20.89 13.78
C GLY A 81 6.09 20.75 15.23
N THR A 82 4.81 20.48 15.48
CA THR A 82 4.26 20.34 16.83
C THR A 82 4.89 19.15 17.57
N PRO A 83 5.39 19.33 18.82
CA PRO A 83 5.95 18.24 19.61
C PRO A 83 4.93 17.11 19.85
N LEU A 84 5.34 15.86 19.67
CA LEU A 84 4.51 14.68 19.85
C LEU A 84 4.74 14.07 21.23
N ARG A 85 3.70 14.03 22.06
CA ARG A 85 3.77 13.65 23.48
C ARG A 85 3.34 12.23 23.76
N HIS A 86 2.53 11.65 22.88
CA HIS A 86 1.95 10.31 23.02
C HIS A 86 2.82 9.24 22.36
N THR A 87 2.53 7.99 22.68
CA THR A 87 2.98 6.86 21.86
C THR A 87 2.06 6.71 20.66
N HIS A 88 2.64 6.79 19.46
CA HIS A 88 1.92 6.65 18.19
C HIS A 88 2.21 5.30 17.55
N ILE A 89 1.16 4.66 17.01
CA ILE A 89 1.22 3.47 16.16
C ILE A 89 0.82 3.94 14.76
N MET A 90 1.75 3.96 13.79
CA MET A 90 1.50 4.37 12.41
C MET A 90 2.67 3.98 11.50
N PHE A 91 2.48 4.08 10.17
CA PHE A 91 3.60 4.07 9.22
C PHE A 91 4.28 5.44 9.24
N GLY A 92 5.46 5.51 9.87
CA GLY A 92 6.16 6.78 10.07
C GLY A 92 7.15 7.13 8.97
N HIS A 93 7.60 6.13 8.18
CA HIS A 93 8.64 6.32 7.13
C HIS A 93 9.87 7.09 7.59
N ALA A 94 10.27 6.92 8.88
CA ALA A 94 11.23 7.80 9.55
C ALA A 94 12.66 7.25 9.62
N TYR A 95 12.88 5.95 9.29
CA TYR A 95 14.16 5.30 9.61
C TYR A 95 15.10 5.08 8.41
N LYS A 96 14.74 5.55 7.22
CA LYS A 96 15.53 5.40 5.99
C LYS A 96 16.29 6.67 5.59
N GLY A 97 16.37 7.66 6.49
CA GLY A 97 17.11 8.91 6.25
C GLY A 97 16.39 9.94 5.37
N GLN A 98 15.10 9.76 5.09
CA GLN A 98 14.31 10.76 4.38
C GLN A 98 14.21 12.07 5.20
N PRO A 99 14.18 13.26 4.57
CA PRO A 99 14.10 14.55 5.26
C PRO A 99 12.87 14.65 6.18
N ASP A 100 11.69 14.24 5.71
CA ASP A 100 10.44 14.28 6.48
C ASP A 100 10.47 13.33 7.67
N GLY A 101 11.13 12.17 7.53
CA GLY A 101 11.35 11.24 8.62
C GLY A 101 12.14 11.83 9.76
N ARG A 102 13.15 12.66 9.47
CA ARG A 102 13.93 13.35 10.50
C ARG A 102 13.10 14.38 11.24
N ILE A 103 12.28 15.15 10.52
CA ILE A 103 11.36 16.12 11.12
C ILE A 103 10.41 15.40 12.09
N LEU A 104 9.87 14.25 11.69
CA LEU A 104 8.99 13.44 12.54
C LEU A 104 9.70 12.95 13.81
N LEU A 105 10.94 12.44 13.70
CA LEU A 105 11.71 11.98 14.86
C LEU A 105 12.05 13.14 15.83
N ASP A 106 12.39 14.32 15.31
CA ASP A 106 12.67 15.52 16.11
C ASP A 106 11.41 15.98 16.88
N ARG A 107 10.20 15.82 16.33
CA ARG A 107 8.93 16.11 17.01
C ARG A 107 8.69 15.15 18.18
N PHE A 108 8.98 13.86 18.03
CA PHE A 108 8.94 12.89 19.12
C PHE A 108 9.98 13.20 20.20
N LYS A 109 11.20 13.51 19.78
CA LYS A 109 12.29 13.86 20.71
C LYS A 109 11.94 15.10 21.56
N SER A 110 11.37 16.13 20.95
CA SER A 110 10.96 17.35 21.65
C SER A 110 9.73 17.18 22.53
N GLY A 111 8.80 16.29 22.16
CA GLY A 111 7.58 16.04 22.89
C GLY A 111 7.68 14.95 23.97
N GLY A 112 8.71 14.12 23.91
CA GLY A 112 8.86 12.95 24.81
C GLY A 112 7.98 11.77 24.46
N GLY A 113 7.29 11.79 23.33
CA GLY A 113 6.48 10.69 22.83
C GLY A 113 7.31 9.59 22.16
N ARG A 114 6.64 8.62 21.52
CA ARG A 114 7.26 7.45 20.91
C ARG A 114 6.57 7.05 19.62
N LEU A 115 7.34 6.59 18.63
CA LEU A 115 6.84 5.96 17.41
C LEU A 115 6.97 4.44 17.49
N LEU A 116 5.86 3.74 17.33
CA LEU A 116 5.80 2.31 17.07
C LEU A 116 5.44 2.14 15.59
N ASP A 117 6.48 2.10 14.74
CA ASP A 117 6.30 2.13 13.29
C ASP A 117 5.80 0.77 12.76
N LEU A 118 4.64 0.78 12.11
CA LEU A 118 3.99 -0.39 11.53
C LEU A 118 4.84 -1.06 10.43
N GLU A 119 5.72 -0.31 9.76
CA GLU A 119 6.63 -0.90 8.77
C GLU A 119 7.63 -1.85 9.41
N TYR A 120 7.99 -1.61 10.66
CA TYR A 120 8.98 -2.37 11.42
C TYR A 120 8.36 -3.22 12.52
N LEU A 121 7.03 -3.37 12.52
CA LEU A 121 6.33 -4.29 13.40
C LEU A 121 6.49 -5.71 12.86
N THR A 122 7.52 -6.42 13.34
CA THR A 122 7.96 -7.69 12.78
C THR A 122 7.87 -8.83 13.80
N ASP A 123 7.66 -10.06 13.29
CA ASP A 123 7.79 -11.28 14.04
C ASP A 123 9.28 -11.67 14.27
N ASP A 124 9.52 -12.83 14.89
CA ASP A 124 10.87 -13.33 15.21
C ASP A 124 11.71 -13.67 13.95
N THR A 125 11.06 -13.84 12.81
CA THR A 125 11.73 -14.08 11.52
C THR A 125 12.06 -12.79 10.78
N GLY A 126 11.67 -11.63 11.32
CA GLY A 126 11.81 -10.32 10.67
C GLY A 126 10.72 -10.02 9.63
N ARG A 127 9.67 -10.85 9.54
CA ARG A 127 8.55 -10.62 8.63
C ARG A 127 7.55 -9.67 9.28
N ARG A 128 7.07 -8.68 8.52
CA ARG A 128 6.00 -7.77 9.01
C ARG A 128 4.74 -8.55 9.40
N VAL A 129 4.21 -8.27 10.61
CA VAL A 129 3.03 -8.96 11.15
C VAL A 129 1.74 -8.52 10.44
N ALA A 130 1.68 -7.26 9.99
CA ALA A 130 0.56 -6.73 9.21
C ALA A 130 1.08 -5.93 8.01
N ALA A 131 0.46 -6.09 6.85
CA ALA A 131 0.84 -5.37 5.64
C ALA A 131 -0.29 -5.38 4.61
N PHE A 132 -0.37 -4.33 3.82
CA PHE A 132 -1.32 -4.16 2.73
C PHE A 132 -0.89 -4.81 1.41
N GLY A 133 0.18 -5.63 1.41
CA GLY A 133 0.83 -6.07 0.18
C GLY A 133 -0.07 -6.83 -0.79
N TYR A 134 -0.99 -7.69 -0.29
CA TYR A 134 -1.93 -8.41 -1.14
C TYR A 134 -2.80 -7.44 -1.96
N TRP A 135 -3.41 -6.46 -1.28
CA TRP A 135 -4.27 -5.48 -1.92
C TRP A 135 -3.50 -4.46 -2.76
N ALA A 136 -2.21 -4.22 -2.48
CA ALA A 136 -1.34 -3.47 -3.39
C ALA A 136 -1.19 -4.20 -4.73
N GLY A 137 -0.97 -5.51 -4.70
CA GLY A 137 -0.89 -6.35 -5.89
C GLY A 137 -2.19 -6.39 -6.68
N TYR A 138 -3.30 -6.62 -6.00
CA TYR A 138 -4.63 -6.70 -6.60
C TYR A 138 -5.01 -5.38 -7.27
N ALA A 139 -4.93 -4.26 -6.55
CA ALA A 139 -5.24 -2.93 -7.06
C ALA A 139 -4.27 -2.48 -8.16
N GLY A 140 -2.96 -2.74 -8.01
CA GLY A 140 -1.96 -2.37 -9.02
C GLY A 140 -2.15 -3.12 -10.34
N SER A 141 -2.56 -4.37 -10.28
CA SER A 141 -2.92 -5.15 -11.48
C SER A 141 -4.20 -4.65 -12.12
N ALA A 142 -5.20 -4.22 -11.32
CA ALA A 142 -6.42 -3.60 -11.83
C ALA A 142 -6.10 -2.31 -12.58
N VAL A 143 -5.30 -1.43 -11.99
CA VAL A 143 -4.87 -0.17 -12.64
C VAL A 143 -4.09 -0.45 -13.93
N SER A 144 -3.21 -1.46 -13.93
CA SER A 144 -2.47 -1.85 -15.13
C SER A 144 -3.37 -2.39 -16.23
N LEU A 145 -4.41 -3.15 -15.87
CA LEU A 145 -5.41 -3.64 -16.81
C LEU A 145 -6.26 -2.49 -17.36
N MET A 146 -6.71 -1.55 -16.52
CA MET A 146 -7.40 -0.32 -16.95
C MET A 146 -6.56 0.50 -17.93
N CYS A 147 -5.25 0.59 -17.67
CA CYS A 147 -4.32 1.26 -18.58
C CYS A 147 -4.27 0.57 -19.97
N TRP A 148 -4.19 -0.76 -20.00
CA TRP A 148 -4.24 -1.54 -21.22
C TRP A 148 -5.59 -1.36 -21.95
N MET A 149 -6.71 -1.39 -21.23
CA MET A 149 -8.04 -1.16 -21.80
C MET A 149 -8.15 0.23 -22.42
N ALA A 150 -7.64 1.26 -21.77
CA ALA A 150 -7.59 2.61 -22.33
C ALA A 150 -6.79 2.68 -23.64
N GLN A 151 -5.67 1.94 -23.75
CA GLN A 151 -4.90 1.83 -25.01
C GLN A 151 -5.71 1.18 -26.13
N GLN A 152 -6.53 0.14 -25.83
CA GLN A 152 -7.40 -0.48 -26.85
C GLN A 152 -8.42 0.51 -27.41
N GLN A 153 -8.79 1.52 -26.64
CA GLN A 153 -9.69 2.60 -27.04
C GLN A 153 -8.93 3.82 -27.65
N GLY A 154 -7.62 3.71 -27.87
CA GLY A 154 -6.79 4.77 -28.45
C GLY A 154 -6.56 5.98 -27.54
N ARG A 155 -6.76 5.84 -26.24
CA ARG A 155 -6.60 6.92 -25.24
C ARG A 155 -5.52 6.62 -24.20
N VAL A 156 -5.05 7.63 -23.51
CA VAL A 156 -4.29 7.50 -22.26
C VAL A 156 -5.29 7.33 -21.13
N MET A 157 -4.95 6.49 -20.14
CA MET A 157 -5.80 6.24 -18.98
C MET A 157 -6.09 7.53 -18.21
N GLY A 158 -7.36 7.76 -17.87
CA GLY A 158 -7.81 8.86 -17.04
C GLY A 158 -7.67 8.58 -15.53
N PRO A 159 -8.11 9.53 -14.67
CA PRO A 159 -8.01 9.42 -13.22
C PRO A 159 -8.65 8.14 -12.66
N VAL A 160 -8.04 7.59 -11.60
CA VAL A 160 -8.62 6.50 -10.80
C VAL A 160 -9.29 7.05 -9.56
N ARG A 161 -10.21 6.28 -9.00
CA ARG A 161 -10.94 6.59 -7.76
C ARG A 161 -11.05 5.34 -6.90
N ALA A 162 -11.21 5.53 -5.60
CA ALA A 162 -11.50 4.42 -4.70
C ALA A 162 -12.82 3.74 -5.10
N VAL A 163 -12.82 2.42 -5.06
CA VAL A 163 -13.98 1.58 -5.39
C VAL A 163 -14.54 1.03 -4.08
N PRO A 164 -15.87 1.04 -3.88
CA PRO A 164 -16.48 0.62 -2.62
C PRO A 164 -16.14 -0.81 -2.22
N THR A 165 -16.23 -1.76 -3.18
CA THR A 165 -15.97 -3.18 -2.95
C THR A 165 -15.21 -3.85 -4.10
N GLN A 166 -14.61 -4.99 -3.82
CA GLN A 166 -14.00 -5.85 -4.85
C GLN A 166 -15.01 -6.26 -5.94
N ALA A 167 -16.25 -6.53 -5.55
CA ALA A 167 -17.30 -6.91 -6.50
C ALA A 167 -17.62 -5.77 -7.47
N ASP A 168 -17.65 -4.52 -6.99
CA ASP A 168 -17.86 -3.35 -7.84
C ASP A 168 -16.69 -3.17 -8.81
N LEU A 169 -15.45 -3.30 -8.34
CA LEU A 169 -14.26 -3.23 -9.20
C LEU A 169 -14.31 -4.27 -10.32
N LEU A 170 -14.61 -5.52 -9.98
CA LEU A 170 -14.69 -6.60 -10.98
C LEU A 170 -15.83 -6.38 -11.97
N ALA A 171 -16.98 -5.88 -11.51
CA ALA A 171 -18.11 -5.56 -12.38
C ALA A 171 -17.74 -4.46 -13.39
N ASP A 172 -17.08 -3.41 -12.95
CA ASP A 172 -16.61 -2.31 -13.80
C ASP A 172 -15.58 -2.80 -14.83
N LEU A 173 -14.58 -3.57 -14.39
CA LEU A 173 -13.55 -4.12 -15.27
C LEU A 173 -14.12 -5.11 -16.31
N HIS A 174 -15.04 -6.00 -15.91
CA HIS A 174 -15.70 -6.91 -16.84
C HIS A 174 -16.58 -6.16 -17.84
N GLY A 175 -17.28 -5.12 -17.39
CA GLY A 175 -18.09 -4.26 -18.28
C GLY A 175 -17.22 -3.60 -19.35
N GLU A 176 -16.10 -2.99 -18.98
CA GLU A 176 -15.19 -2.35 -19.91
C GLU A 176 -14.53 -3.37 -20.88
N MET A 177 -14.15 -4.56 -20.40
CA MET A 177 -13.61 -5.64 -21.25
C MET A 177 -14.60 -6.09 -22.32
N VAL A 178 -15.90 -6.19 -21.98
CA VAL A 178 -16.95 -6.54 -22.93
C VAL A 178 -17.13 -5.44 -24.00
N GLU A 179 -17.09 -4.18 -23.60
CA GLU A 179 -17.20 -3.04 -24.53
C GLU A 179 -16.05 -2.96 -25.51
N ILE A 180 -14.83 -3.25 -25.07
CA ILE A 180 -13.62 -3.24 -25.91
C ILE A 180 -13.66 -4.37 -26.93
N ALA A 181 -14.30 -5.49 -26.63
CA ALA A 181 -14.39 -6.67 -27.46
C ALA A 181 -13.03 -7.21 -27.97
N ALA A 182 -11.95 -6.94 -27.24
CA ALA A 182 -10.61 -7.46 -27.50
C ALA A 182 -10.34 -8.74 -26.69
N PRO A 183 -9.49 -9.66 -27.19
CA PRO A 183 -9.01 -10.76 -26.36
C PRO A 183 -8.32 -10.26 -25.09
N ALA A 184 -8.52 -10.96 -23.97
CA ALA A 184 -7.83 -10.63 -22.73
C ALA A 184 -6.31 -10.60 -22.94
N PRO A 185 -5.59 -9.64 -22.30
CA PRO A 185 -4.14 -9.54 -22.42
C PRO A 185 -3.44 -10.71 -21.74
N SER A 186 -2.15 -10.85 -21.99
CA SER A 186 -1.26 -11.74 -21.25
C SER A 186 -0.34 -10.94 -20.33
N ALA A 187 -0.04 -11.48 -19.15
CA ALA A 187 0.81 -10.81 -18.16
C ALA A 187 2.01 -11.67 -17.76
N LEU A 188 3.14 -11.01 -17.44
CA LEU A 188 4.25 -11.61 -16.71
C LEU A 188 4.35 -10.90 -15.35
N ILE A 189 4.38 -11.67 -14.27
CA ILE A 189 4.47 -11.19 -12.89
C ILE A 189 5.81 -11.62 -12.30
N ILE A 190 6.63 -10.67 -11.82
CA ILE A 190 7.86 -10.99 -11.07
C ILE A 190 7.64 -10.67 -9.59
N GLY A 191 8.03 -11.62 -8.71
CA GLY A 191 7.72 -11.63 -7.29
C GLY A 191 6.39 -12.32 -6.98
N ALA A 192 6.01 -13.28 -7.82
CA ALA A 192 4.69 -13.93 -7.83
C ALA A 192 4.36 -14.69 -6.53
N LEU A 193 5.36 -15.18 -5.79
CA LEU A 193 5.17 -15.93 -4.55
C LEU A 193 5.01 -15.03 -3.31
N GLY A 194 5.26 -13.73 -3.44
CA GLY A 194 5.09 -12.74 -2.39
C GLY A 194 3.63 -12.33 -2.21
N ARG A 195 3.33 -11.61 -1.10
CA ARG A 195 1.96 -11.06 -0.86
C ARG A 195 1.46 -10.22 -2.02
N VAL A 196 2.32 -9.35 -2.57
CA VAL A 196 1.98 -8.47 -3.70
C VAL A 196 1.71 -9.29 -4.96
N GLY A 197 2.61 -10.22 -5.28
CA GLY A 197 2.46 -11.06 -6.45
C GLY A 197 1.24 -11.98 -6.41
N THR A 198 0.89 -12.49 -5.21
CA THR A 198 -0.34 -13.28 -5.02
C THR A 198 -1.58 -12.44 -5.35
N GLY A 199 -1.68 -11.21 -4.82
CA GLY A 199 -2.80 -10.32 -5.13
C GLY A 199 -2.86 -9.96 -6.62
N ALA A 200 -1.70 -9.72 -7.24
CA ALA A 200 -1.61 -9.46 -8.67
C ALA A 200 -2.09 -10.64 -9.53
N ALA A 201 -1.66 -11.85 -9.18
CA ALA A 201 -2.09 -13.08 -9.87
C ALA A 201 -3.58 -13.36 -9.68
N ASP A 202 -4.12 -13.07 -8.51
CA ASP A 202 -5.55 -13.27 -8.22
C ASP A 202 -6.44 -12.34 -9.06
N LEU A 203 -6.12 -11.05 -9.17
CA LEU A 203 -6.85 -10.17 -10.09
C LEU A 203 -6.76 -10.68 -11.54
N CYS A 204 -5.56 -11.04 -11.99
CA CYS A 204 -5.38 -11.57 -13.35
C CYS A 204 -6.26 -12.79 -13.59
N ARG A 205 -6.34 -13.72 -12.62
CA ARG A 205 -7.21 -14.90 -12.68
C ARG A 205 -8.69 -14.49 -12.75
N ASP A 206 -9.14 -13.59 -11.88
CA ASP A 206 -10.51 -13.13 -11.79
C ASP A 206 -10.97 -12.45 -13.09
N MET A 207 -10.02 -11.81 -13.82
CA MET A 207 -10.24 -11.16 -15.12
C MET A 207 -9.91 -12.02 -16.34
N GLY A 208 -9.57 -13.31 -16.16
CA GLY A 208 -9.21 -14.20 -17.28
C GLY A 208 -7.92 -13.85 -17.99
N VAL A 209 -7.03 -13.06 -17.39
CA VAL A 209 -5.72 -12.69 -17.92
C VAL A 209 -4.75 -13.88 -17.76
N ALA A 210 -4.19 -14.36 -18.88
CA ALA A 210 -3.21 -15.44 -18.85
C ALA A 210 -1.88 -14.96 -18.26
N THR A 211 -1.41 -15.61 -17.18
CA THR A 211 -0.23 -15.19 -16.44
C THR A 211 0.98 -16.12 -16.62
N THR A 212 2.17 -15.53 -16.64
CA THR A 212 3.46 -16.20 -16.43
C THR A 212 3.99 -15.72 -15.09
N LEU A 213 4.16 -16.64 -14.13
CA LEU A 213 4.56 -16.34 -12.76
C LEU A 213 6.05 -16.61 -12.58
N TRP A 214 6.80 -15.59 -12.21
CA TRP A 214 8.22 -15.62 -11.95
C TRP A 214 8.55 -15.15 -10.54
N ASP A 215 9.61 -15.76 -9.99
CA ASP A 215 10.17 -15.34 -8.72
C ASP A 215 11.73 -15.42 -8.77
N MET A 216 12.38 -15.66 -7.64
CA MET A 216 13.85 -15.68 -7.55
C MET A 216 14.50 -16.74 -8.43
N SER A 217 13.84 -17.90 -8.64
CA SER A 217 14.38 -18.98 -9.48
C SER A 217 14.51 -18.56 -10.95
N GLU A 218 13.46 -17.90 -11.50
CA GLU A 218 13.43 -17.47 -12.89
C GLU A 218 14.34 -16.27 -13.15
N THR A 219 14.56 -15.44 -12.10
CA THR A 219 15.37 -14.22 -12.21
C THR A 219 16.84 -14.43 -11.79
N ALA A 220 17.22 -15.60 -11.31
CA ALA A 220 18.56 -15.92 -10.80
C ALA A 220 19.69 -15.79 -11.84
N SER A 221 19.36 -15.93 -13.13
CA SER A 221 20.34 -15.82 -14.22
C SER A 221 20.81 -14.38 -14.49
N GLY A 222 20.19 -13.38 -13.81
CA GLY A 222 20.41 -11.95 -14.08
C GLY A 222 19.61 -11.47 -15.31
N GLY A 223 19.31 -10.15 -15.31
CA GLY A 223 18.57 -9.50 -16.40
C GLY A 223 19.48 -8.94 -17.49
N PRO A 224 18.93 -8.23 -18.48
CA PRO A 224 17.51 -8.03 -18.70
C PRO A 224 16.77 -9.27 -19.21
N PHE A 225 15.42 -9.28 -19.06
CA PHE A 225 14.61 -10.45 -19.43
C PHE A 225 13.74 -10.20 -20.67
N PRO A 226 14.18 -10.65 -21.88
CA PRO A 226 13.43 -10.47 -23.12
C PRO A 226 12.01 -11.08 -23.08
N GLN A 227 11.78 -12.08 -22.22
CA GLN A 227 10.48 -12.72 -22.05
C GLN A 227 9.39 -11.73 -21.59
N ILE A 228 9.76 -10.68 -20.86
CA ILE A 228 8.86 -9.60 -20.46
C ILE A 228 8.26 -8.92 -21.70
N LEU A 229 9.08 -8.71 -22.72
CA LEU A 229 8.65 -8.03 -23.95
C LEU A 229 7.65 -8.85 -24.78
N THR A 230 7.49 -10.14 -24.49
CA THR A 230 6.56 -11.05 -25.21
C THR A 230 5.15 -11.10 -24.62
N ARG A 231 4.88 -10.38 -23.53
CA ARG A 231 3.57 -10.28 -22.90
C ARG A 231 3.01 -8.88 -23.08
N ASP A 232 1.69 -8.72 -22.94
CA ASP A 232 1.03 -7.41 -23.04
C ASP A 232 1.31 -6.55 -21.81
N LEU A 233 1.30 -7.19 -20.63
CA LEU A 233 1.50 -6.56 -19.32
C LEU A 233 2.75 -7.13 -18.64
N PHE A 234 3.49 -6.27 -17.95
CA PHE A 234 4.50 -6.67 -16.98
C PHE A 234 4.15 -6.08 -15.63
N LEU A 235 4.03 -6.92 -14.57
CA LEU A 235 3.71 -6.53 -13.22
C LEU A 235 4.92 -6.78 -12.31
N ASN A 236 5.53 -5.69 -11.84
CA ASN A 236 6.64 -5.75 -10.89
C ASN A 236 6.11 -5.74 -9.45
N CYS A 237 6.28 -6.87 -8.76
CA CYS A 237 5.80 -7.09 -7.40
C CYS A 237 6.94 -7.24 -6.38
N ILE A 238 8.17 -6.86 -6.71
CA ILE A 238 9.32 -6.94 -5.80
C ILE A 238 9.76 -5.56 -5.36
N LEU A 239 10.15 -5.44 -4.10
CA LEU A 239 10.94 -4.31 -3.63
C LEU A 239 12.41 -4.53 -4.01
N ALA A 240 12.94 -3.64 -4.85
CA ALA A 240 14.33 -3.71 -5.29
C ALA A 240 15.32 -3.52 -4.13
N ARG A 241 16.45 -4.20 -4.22
CA ARG A 241 17.53 -4.19 -3.23
C ARG A 241 18.88 -4.16 -3.95
N PRO A 242 19.99 -3.84 -3.27
CA PRO A 242 21.32 -4.03 -3.84
C PRO A 242 21.48 -5.42 -4.46
N GLY A 243 21.89 -5.46 -5.73
CA GLY A 243 22.04 -6.71 -6.50
C GLY A 243 20.79 -7.14 -7.28
N THR A 244 19.65 -6.43 -7.18
CA THR A 244 18.51 -6.67 -8.08
C THR A 244 18.92 -6.39 -9.53
N PRO A 245 18.76 -7.36 -10.45
CA PRO A 245 19.12 -7.13 -11.85
C PRO A 245 18.12 -6.18 -12.53
N VAL A 246 18.54 -5.56 -13.61
CA VAL A 246 17.64 -4.79 -14.49
C VAL A 246 16.69 -5.76 -15.20
N PHE A 247 15.38 -5.60 -15.01
CA PHE A 247 14.35 -6.40 -15.68
C PHE A 247 14.02 -5.81 -17.06
N VAL A 248 13.75 -4.50 -17.10
CA VAL A 248 13.37 -3.75 -18.29
C VAL A 248 14.37 -2.62 -18.50
N PRO A 249 15.30 -2.76 -19.47
CA PRO A 249 16.28 -1.73 -19.77
C PRO A 249 15.64 -0.57 -20.57
N ALA A 250 16.31 0.58 -20.62
CA ALA A 250 15.83 1.75 -21.37
C ALA A 250 15.59 1.48 -22.85
N SER A 251 16.37 0.56 -23.46
CA SER A 251 16.22 0.14 -24.86
C SER A 251 14.89 -0.57 -25.14
N ALA A 252 14.19 -1.05 -24.13
CA ALA A 252 12.86 -1.67 -24.29
C ALA A 252 11.82 -0.70 -24.89
N LYS A 253 12.00 0.62 -24.77
CA LYS A 253 11.11 1.62 -25.36
C LYS A 253 10.97 1.45 -26.87
N THR A 254 12.09 1.21 -27.58
CA THR A 254 12.17 1.13 -29.03
C THR A 254 12.32 -0.31 -29.57
N ALA A 255 12.44 -1.30 -28.68
CA ALA A 255 12.55 -2.69 -29.08
C ALA A 255 11.25 -3.20 -29.71
N GLU A 256 11.38 -4.22 -30.57
CA GLU A 256 10.21 -5.01 -31.00
C GLU A 256 9.61 -5.72 -29.77
N ARG A 257 8.32 -5.49 -29.50
CA ARG A 257 7.66 -5.99 -28.32
C ARG A 257 6.14 -6.09 -28.46
N LYS A 258 5.58 -6.99 -27.69
CA LYS A 258 4.15 -7.07 -27.42
C LYS A 258 3.77 -6.22 -26.19
N LEU A 259 4.73 -5.99 -25.30
CA LEU A 259 4.56 -5.24 -24.05
C LEU A 259 4.10 -3.80 -24.33
N THR A 260 2.96 -3.43 -23.76
CA THR A 260 2.39 -2.08 -23.86
C THR A 260 2.17 -1.42 -22.51
N VAL A 261 2.07 -2.20 -21.41
CA VAL A 261 1.91 -1.65 -20.05
C VAL A 261 2.87 -2.30 -19.08
N ILE A 262 3.51 -1.47 -18.27
CA ILE A 262 4.28 -1.88 -17.11
C ILE A 262 3.57 -1.37 -15.86
N GLY A 263 3.12 -2.28 -15.00
CA GLY A 263 2.65 -1.98 -13.66
C GLY A 263 3.79 -2.12 -12.65
N ASP A 264 4.41 -1.01 -12.27
CA ASP A 264 5.40 -1.03 -11.19
C ASP A 264 4.71 -0.84 -9.83
N ILE A 265 4.29 -1.96 -9.26
CA ILE A 265 3.53 -1.97 -7.99
C ILE A 265 4.44 -1.66 -6.79
N ALA A 266 5.75 -1.87 -6.94
CA ALA A 266 6.74 -1.47 -5.94
C ALA A 266 6.92 0.05 -5.87
N CYS A 267 6.67 0.75 -6.97
CA CYS A 267 6.61 2.21 -7.07
C CYS A 267 7.87 2.92 -6.51
N ASP A 268 9.06 2.48 -6.94
CA ASP A 268 10.35 3.02 -6.45
C ASP A 268 11.28 3.43 -7.63
N PRO A 269 10.85 4.40 -8.49
CA PRO A 269 11.63 4.81 -9.65
C PRO A 269 12.95 5.49 -9.30
N ASP A 270 13.02 6.18 -8.15
CA ASP A 270 14.19 6.95 -7.70
C ASP A 270 15.28 6.06 -7.11
N SER A 271 15.00 4.78 -6.88
CA SER A 271 15.99 3.84 -6.37
C SER A 271 17.07 3.53 -7.41
N ASP A 272 18.33 3.60 -7.01
CA ASP A 272 19.46 3.14 -7.82
C ASP A 272 19.29 1.68 -8.26
N PHE A 273 18.56 0.90 -7.47
CA PHE A 273 18.30 -0.52 -7.69
C PHE A 273 17.01 -0.80 -8.46
N SER A 274 16.22 0.23 -8.85
CA SER A 274 15.00 0.05 -9.63
C SER A 274 15.26 -0.86 -10.85
N PRO A 275 14.53 -1.97 -11.01
CA PRO A 275 14.75 -2.89 -12.12
C PRO A 275 14.15 -2.42 -13.44
N ILE A 276 13.41 -1.30 -13.44
CA ILE A 276 12.69 -0.76 -14.60
C ILE A 276 13.30 0.58 -14.98
N LYS A 277 14.03 0.62 -16.09
CA LYS A 277 14.82 1.80 -16.53
C LYS A 277 14.13 2.62 -17.63
N VAL A 278 12.81 2.48 -17.80
CA VAL A 278 12.05 3.19 -18.86
C VAL A 278 11.31 4.42 -18.34
N TYR A 279 11.26 4.66 -17.04
CA TYR A 279 10.56 5.79 -16.43
C TYR A 279 11.36 6.31 -15.21
N ASP A 280 11.04 7.51 -14.73
CA ASP A 280 11.82 8.28 -13.76
C ASP A 280 10.99 8.98 -12.67
N ARG A 281 9.67 8.78 -12.63
CA ARG A 281 8.79 9.40 -11.63
C ARG A 281 7.55 8.57 -11.37
N VAL A 282 7.04 8.67 -10.16
CA VAL A 282 5.75 8.04 -9.78
C VAL A 282 4.59 8.64 -10.57
N THR A 283 3.52 7.88 -10.69
CA THR A 283 2.24 8.34 -11.21
C THR A 283 1.28 8.67 -10.07
N THR A 284 0.20 9.38 -10.35
CA THR A 284 -0.76 9.84 -9.34
C THR A 284 -2.16 9.28 -9.61
N TRP A 285 -3.07 9.47 -8.68
CA TRP A 285 -4.47 9.11 -8.89
C TRP A 285 -5.13 9.86 -10.04
N ASP A 286 -4.75 11.13 -10.24
CA ASP A 286 -5.27 11.95 -11.33
C ASP A 286 -4.59 11.70 -12.68
N ALA A 287 -3.34 11.24 -12.66
CA ALA A 287 -2.56 10.85 -13.83
C ALA A 287 -1.91 9.46 -13.59
N PRO A 288 -2.72 8.37 -13.63
CA PRO A 288 -2.29 7.04 -13.20
C PRO A 288 -1.34 6.34 -14.18
N ALA A 289 -1.24 6.83 -15.41
CA ALA A 289 -0.37 6.29 -16.44
C ALA A 289 0.58 7.35 -16.99
N LEU A 290 1.85 6.97 -17.12
CA LEU A 290 2.89 7.75 -17.77
C LEU A 290 3.20 7.14 -19.13
N ARG A 291 2.90 7.85 -20.23
CA ARG A 291 3.32 7.47 -21.58
C ARG A 291 4.82 7.67 -21.71
N VAL A 292 5.59 6.58 -21.85
CA VAL A 292 7.06 6.60 -21.99
C VAL A 292 7.53 6.38 -23.43
N HIS A 293 6.64 5.93 -24.32
CA HIS A 293 6.89 5.79 -25.76
C HIS A 293 5.57 5.75 -26.53
N ASP A 294 5.51 6.42 -27.70
CA ASP A 294 4.27 6.58 -28.45
C ASP A 294 4.07 5.49 -29.54
N ALA A 295 5.13 5.06 -30.19
CA ALA A 295 5.02 4.09 -31.29
C ALA A 295 6.25 3.16 -31.37
N PRO A 296 6.11 1.89 -30.94
CA PRO A 296 4.94 1.27 -30.33
C PRO A 296 4.63 1.83 -28.92
N VAL A 297 3.36 1.88 -28.56
CA VAL A 297 2.90 2.45 -27.28
C VAL A 297 3.52 1.70 -26.09
N LEU A 298 3.99 2.46 -25.09
CA LEU A 298 4.38 1.94 -23.77
C LEU A 298 3.96 2.92 -22.68
N ASP A 299 3.12 2.45 -21.77
CA ASP A 299 2.72 3.18 -20.58
C ASP A 299 3.26 2.50 -19.31
N VAL A 300 3.52 3.29 -18.28
CA VAL A 300 3.89 2.81 -16.95
C VAL A 300 2.87 3.31 -15.95
N THR A 301 2.39 2.43 -15.09
CA THR A 301 1.61 2.78 -13.89
C THR A 301 2.47 2.53 -12.66
N ALA A 302 2.65 3.55 -11.82
CA ALA A 302 3.48 3.49 -10.61
C ALA A 302 2.88 4.42 -9.55
N ILE A 303 1.70 4.03 -9.04
CA ILE A 303 0.96 4.79 -8.03
C ILE A 303 1.43 4.38 -6.63
N ASP A 304 1.83 5.36 -5.82
CA ASP A 304 1.95 5.14 -4.38
C ASP A 304 0.56 4.94 -3.76
N ASN A 305 0.48 4.12 -2.74
CA ASN A 305 -0.75 3.91 -1.98
C ASN A 305 -1.88 3.15 -2.74
N LEU A 306 -1.55 2.25 -3.64
CA LEU A 306 -2.49 1.39 -4.39
C LEU A 306 -3.57 0.70 -3.53
N PRO A 307 -3.29 0.19 -2.30
CA PRO A 307 -4.33 -0.43 -1.47
C PRO A 307 -5.50 0.50 -1.12
N SER A 308 -5.32 1.83 -1.19
CA SER A 308 -6.39 2.79 -0.96
C SER A 308 -7.43 2.84 -2.08
N LEU A 309 -7.15 2.22 -3.23
CA LEU A 309 -8.15 2.02 -4.29
C LEU A 309 -9.29 1.10 -3.82
N MET A 310 -9.00 0.17 -2.90
CA MET A 310 -9.94 -0.78 -2.32
C MET A 310 -9.92 -0.67 -0.79
N PRO A 311 -10.46 0.42 -0.24
CA PRO A 311 -10.26 0.76 1.16
C PRO A 311 -10.94 -0.22 2.13
N LEU A 312 -12.07 -0.82 1.76
CA LEU A 312 -12.81 -1.73 2.64
C LEU A 312 -12.05 -3.04 2.84
N GLU A 313 -11.71 -3.72 1.75
CA GLU A 313 -11.03 -5.02 1.80
C GLU A 313 -9.60 -4.88 2.34
N SER A 314 -8.90 -3.83 1.92
CA SER A 314 -7.56 -3.52 2.44
C SER A 314 -7.58 -3.31 3.95
N SER A 315 -8.60 -2.61 4.47
CA SER A 315 -8.77 -2.38 5.90
C SER A 315 -9.08 -3.67 6.64
N ALA A 316 -10.03 -4.47 6.13
CA ALA A 316 -10.43 -5.73 6.76
C ALA A 316 -9.25 -6.71 6.87
N ASP A 317 -8.49 -6.89 5.78
CA ASP A 317 -7.31 -7.77 5.77
C ASP A 317 -6.22 -7.27 6.73
N PHE A 318 -5.85 -5.98 6.66
CA PHE A 318 -4.83 -5.40 7.53
C PHE A 318 -5.24 -5.46 9.01
N ALA A 319 -6.48 -5.08 9.32
CA ALA A 319 -7.01 -5.11 10.68
C ALA A 319 -7.01 -6.52 11.27
N ALA A 320 -7.39 -7.53 10.49
CA ALA A 320 -7.36 -8.92 10.94
C ALA A 320 -5.93 -9.39 11.29
N GLN A 321 -4.91 -8.99 10.50
CA GLN A 321 -3.50 -9.30 10.78
C GLN A 321 -3.01 -8.59 12.04
N LEU A 322 -3.41 -7.33 12.28
CA LEU A 322 -2.90 -6.50 13.38
C LEU A 322 -3.62 -6.74 14.72
N LEU A 323 -4.88 -7.20 14.70
CA LEU A 323 -5.76 -7.27 15.88
C LEU A 323 -5.14 -8.04 17.06
N LEU A 324 -4.51 -9.18 16.78
CA LEU A 324 -3.86 -10.00 17.81
C LEU A 324 -2.78 -9.22 18.58
N HIS A 325 -2.06 -8.35 17.88
CA HIS A 325 -0.99 -7.53 18.45
C HIS A 325 -1.54 -6.32 19.21
N LEU A 326 -2.60 -5.69 18.72
CA LEU A 326 -3.28 -4.60 19.45
C LEU A 326 -3.84 -5.08 20.80
N GLY A 327 -4.33 -6.32 20.85
CA GLY A 327 -4.79 -6.94 22.10
C GLY A 327 -3.68 -7.30 23.09
N ALA A 328 -2.41 -7.29 22.66
CA ALA A 328 -1.24 -7.65 23.46
C ALA A 328 -0.13 -6.57 23.42
N PRO A 329 -0.37 -5.36 23.94
CA PRO A 329 0.55 -4.22 23.80
C PRO A 329 1.91 -4.40 24.50
N GLY A 330 2.07 -5.42 25.34
CA GLY A 330 3.34 -5.76 26.00
C GLY A 330 4.14 -6.85 25.31
N SER A 331 3.73 -7.31 24.12
CA SER A 331 4.42 -8.41 23.43
C SER A 331 5.75 -7.99 22.79
N ASP A 332 6.61 -8.98 22.46
CA ASP A 332 7.93 -8.77 21.88
C ASP A 332 7.91 -8.01 20.56
N VAL A 333 6.80 -8.09 19.82
CA VAL A 333 6.61 -7.35 18.57
C VAL A 333 6.69 -5.84 18.82
N TRP A 334 5.99 -5.34 19.84
CA TRP A 334 6.03 -3.92 20.23
C TRP A 334 7.36 -3.54 20.86
N ALA A 335 7.97 -4.44 21.64
CA ALA A 335 9.30 -4.19 22.22
C ALA A 335 10.36 -4.00 21.13
N ARG A 336 10.32 -4.79 20.05
CA ARG A 336 11.22 -4.61 18.90
C ARG A 336 11.01 -3.27 18.20
N ALA A 337 9.76 -2.89 17.91
CA ALA A 337 9.45 -1.59 17.31
C ALA A 337 9.91 -0.42 18.19
N SER A 338 9.70 -0.51 19.51
CA SER A 338 10.17 0.46 20.49
C SER A 338 11.69 0.61 20.49
N LYS A 339 12.43 -0.50 20.44
CA LYS A 339 13.89 -0.50 20.40
C LYS A 339 14.45 0.18 19.14
N LEU A 340 13.80 -0.02 18.00
CA LEU A 340 14.20 0.66 16.76
C LEU A 340 14.02 2.17 16.86
N PHE A 341 12.91 2.61 17.46
CA PHE A 341 12.70 4.04 17.72
C PHE A 341 13.81 4.60 18.62
N ASP A 342 14.14 3.94 19.74
CA ASP A 342 15.19 4.39 20.67
C ASP A 342 16.56 4.52 19.96
N GLN A 343 16.87 3.62 19.02
CA GLN A 343 18.08 3.67 18.21
C GLN A 343 18.07 4.86 17.21
N ALA A 344 16.90 5.18 16.67
CA ALA A 344 16.76 6.23 15.66
C ALA A 344 16.86 7.65 16.24
N ILE A 345 16.53 7.83 17.54
CA ILE A 345 16.58 9.14 18.21
C ILE A 345 17.83 9.34 19.09
N ALA A 346 18.64 8.29 19.27
CA ALA A 346 19.91 8.37 20.01
C ALA A 346 20.91 9.24 19.28
#